data_823628f9843afa1930c0fa4388ddf34d
#
_entry.id   823628f9843afa1930c0fa4388ddf34d
#
_cell.length_a   1.000
_cell.length_b   1.000
_cell.length_c   1.000
_cell.angle_alpha   90.00
_cell.angle_beta   90.00
_cell.angle_gamma   90.00
#
_symmetry.space_group_name_H-M   'P 1'
#
loop_
_entity.id
_entity.type
_entity.pdbx_description
1 polymer ?
#
loop_
_entity_poly.entity_id
_entity_poly.type
_entity_poly.pdbx_seq_one_letter_code
_entity_poly.pdbx_strand_id
1 'polypeptide(L)'
;YHARPLRSSENAMPPETKADEVAARVHDKAQYLAILRHNTQLLQRSVAHVEQRYTARVVRSLPYMRRHAQAWADVLALLVNETFKGAHREELLVHLPPPYKPVSAAEEPQPEAMDEEASTAPAADEAFPEVLAYVRLLVVVYLLSQPSSLAQATSLCSKAVDDVVQQNRRSLDILGAKLVYFLTRCYELNKDDKLSSLRDRLLALQRTASLRHDSETNATVQKALRRMYRVQDNL
;
A
#
# COMPACT_ATOMS: atom_id res chain seq x y z
N TYR A 1 56.19 -22.81 -33.53
CA TYR A 1 55.14 -22.70 -32.53
C TYR A 1 55.05 -21.24 -32.07
N HIS A 2 54.17 -20.45 -32.67
CA HIS A 2 53.91 -19.03 -32.32
C HIS A 2 52.68 -19.01 -31.34
N ALA A 3 52.92 -18.69 -30.08
CA ALA A 3 51.88 -18.40 -29.11
C ALA A 3 51.30 -16.99 -29.40
N ARG A 4 49.97 -16.95 -29.69
CA ARG A 4 49.22 -15.72 -29.73
C ARG A 4 48.93 -15.25 -28.30
N PRO A 5 49.11 -13.92 -27.96
CA PRO A 5 48.66 -13.43 -26.68
C PRO A 5 47.16 -13.24 -26.68
N LEU A 6 46.49 -13.78 -25.66
CA LEU A 6 45.11 -13.53 -25.34
C LEU A 6 44.92 -12.07 -24.94
N ARG A 7 44.15 -11.32 -25.75
CA ARG A 7 43.66 -9.99 -25.38
C ARG A 7 42.57 -10.16 -24.30
N SER A 8 42.92 -9.85 -23.07
CA SER A 8 41.98 -9.56 -22.00
C SER A 8 41.28 -8.26 -22.35
N SER A 9 40.07 -8.32 -22.88
CA SER A 9 39.17 -7.18 -22.90
C SER A 9 38.58 -7.01 -21.51
N GLU A 10 39.28 -6.31 -20.63
CA GLU A 10 38.66 -5.69 -19.46
C GLU A 10 37.64 -4.67 -19.97
N ASN A 11 36.38 -5.08 -20.00
CA ASN A 11 35.24 -4.23 -20.17
C ASN A 11 35.03 -3.52 -18.83
N ALA A 12 35.90 -2.54 -18.51
CA ALA A 12 35.74 -1.64 -17.38
C ALA A 12 34.51 -0.77 -17.69
N MET A 13 33.39 -1.08 -17.03
CA MET A 13 32.25 -0.16 -16.95
C MET A 13 32.76 1.17 -16.41
N PRO A 14 32.41 2.31 -17.05
CA PRO A 14 32.81 3.61 -16.51
C PRO A 14 32.23 3.77 -15.09
N PRO A 15 32.95 4.40 -14.16
CA PRO A 15 32.43 4.65 -12.84
C PRO A 15 31.17 5.50 -12.94
N GLU A 16 30.02 4.93 -12.56
CA GLU A 16 28.78 5.68 -12.45
C GLU A 16 29.02 6.85 -11.53
N THR A 17 28.88 8.05 -12.05
CA THR A 17 29.10 9.26 -11.25
C THR A 17 27.97 9.36 -10.23
N LYS A 18 28.24 9.87 -9.01
CA LYS A 18 27.22 10.08 -7.97
C LYS A 18 26.01 10.88 -8.50
N ALA A 19 26.19 11.68 -9.53
CA ALA A 19 25.15 12.42 -10.22
C ALA A 19 24.19 11.49 -10.97
N ASP A 20 24.71 10.47 -11.64
CA ASP A 20 23.89 9.50 -12.40
C ASP A 20 23.05 8.61 -11.45
N GLU A 21 23.63 8.21 -10.30
CA GLU A 21 22.88 7.49 -9.27
C GLU A 21 21.75 8.35 -8.65
N VAL A 22 22.00 9.63 -8.42
CA VAL A 22 20.98 10.56 -7.90
C VAL A 22 19.89 10.78 -8.94
N ALA A 23 20.23 10.96 -10.21
CA ALA A 23 19.26 11.10 -11.30
C ALA A 23 18.40 9.83 -11.47
N ALA A 24 19.01 8.64 -11.40
CA ALA A 24 18.29 7.37 -11.46
C ALA A 24 17.29 7.24 -10.27
N ARG A 25 17.70 7.58 -9.05
CA ARG A 25 16.82 7.54 -7.86
C ARG A 25 15.66 8.55 -7.96
N VAL A 26 15.88 9.72 -8.54
CA VAL A 26 14.83 10.72 -8.78
C VAL A 26 13.82 10.20 -9.80
N HIS A 27 14.30 9.61 -10.89
CA HIS A 27 13.46 9.00 -11.92
C HIS A 27 12.61 7.85 -11.34
N ASP A 28 13.21 6.98 -10.53
CA ASP A 28 12.49 5.88 -9.87
C ASP A 28 11.40 6.40 -8.92
N LYS A 29 11.66 7.48 -8.18
CA LYS A 29 10.66 8.11 -7.31
C LYS A 29 9.49 8.70 -8.11
N ALA A 30 9.77 9.34 -9.23
CA ALA A 30 8.73 9.89 -10.11
C ALA A 30 7.86 8.78 -10.71
N GLN A 31 8.46 7.67 -11.15
CA GLN A 31 7.72 6.49 -11.60
C GLN A 31 6.85 5.90 -10.49
N TYR A 32 7.38 5.80 -9.27
CA TYR A 32 6.61 5.29 -8.13
C TYR A 32 5.41 6.17 -7.83
N LEU A 33 5.58 7.49 -7.85
CA LEU A 33 4.48 8.44 -7.68
C LEU A 33 3.42 8.29 -8.78
N ALA A 34 3.84 8.12 -10.02
CA ALA A 34 2.94 7.88 -11.15
C ALA A 34 2.12 6.59 -10.95
N ILE A 35 2.75 5.51 -10.49
CA ILE A 35 2.06 4.25 -10.16
C ILE A 35 1.07 4.45 -9.02
N LEU A 36 1.44 5.17 -7.97
CA LEU A 36 0.55 5.47 -6.84
C LEU A 36 -0.68 6.26 -7.30
N ARG A 37 -0.48 7.33 -8.08
CA ARG A 37 -1.58 8.12 -8.67
C ARG A 37 -2.46 7.28 -9.59
N HIS A 38 -1.87 6.45 -10.42
CA HIS A 38 -2.63 5.52 -11.27
C HIS A 38 -3.47 4.53 -10.43
N ASN A 39 -2.94 3.99 -9.35
CA ASN A 39 -3.67 3.10 -8.46
C ASN A 39 -4.85 3.80 -7.77
N THR A 40 -4.68 5.06 -7.33
CA THR A 40 -5.80 5.84 -6.76
C THR A 40 -6.89 6.10 -7.80
N GLN A 41 -6.53 6.44 -9.03
CA GLN A 41 -7.48 6.59 -10.14
C GLN A 41 -8.21 5.29 -10.47
N LEU A 42 -7.52 4.14 -10.46
CA LEU A 42 -8.14 2.83 -10.66
C LEU A 42 -9.15 2.51 -9.56
N LEU A 43 -8.88 2.87 -8.31
CA LEU A 43 -9.84 2.70 -7.22
C LEU A 43 -11.07 3.59 -7.39
N GLN A 44 -10.89 4.85 -7.78
CA GLN A 44 -12.02 5.74 -8.11
C GLN A 44 -12.88 5.18 -9.24
N ARG A 45 -12.24 4.68 -10.33
CA ARG A 45 -12.94 4.01 -11.43
C ARG A 45 -13.65 2.72 -10.98
N SER A 46 -13.05 1.96 -10.05
CA SER A 46 -13.67 0.76 -9.47
C SER A 46 -15.01 1.08 -8.79
N VAL A 47 -15.06 2.21 -8.09
CA VAL A 47 -16.28 2.68 -7.44
C VAL A 47 -17.29 3.18 -8.46
N ALA A 48 -16.88 4.02 -9.43
CA ALA A 48 -17.73 4.59 -10.44
C ALA A 48 -18.41 3.53 -11.34
N HIS A 49 -17.66 2.49 -11.73
CA HIS A 49 -18.16 1.41 -12.61
C HIS A 49 -18.65 0.17 -11.84
N VAL A 50 -18.55 0.17 -10.49
CA VAL A 50 -18.90 -1.00 -9.64
C VAL A 50 -18.13 -2.27 -10.05
N GLU A 51 -16.88 -2.12 -10.52
CA GLU A 51 -16.06 -3.23 -11.02
C GLU A 51 -14.90 -3.56 -10.08
N GLN A 52 -14.97 -4.70 -9.41
CA GLN A 52 -13.92 -5.17 -8.49
C GLN A 52 -12.60 -5.53 -9.18
N ARG A 53 -12.59 -5.75 -10.50
CA ARG A 53 -11.36 -6.08 -11.24
C ARG A 53 -10.29 -4.98 -11.16
N TYR A 54 -10.68 -3.72 -11.06
CA TYR A 54 -9.74 -2.60 -10.88
C TYR A 54 -9.08 -2.66 -9.48
N THR A 55 -9.88 -2.89 -8.43
CA THR A 55 -9.35 -3.09 -7.07
C THR A 55 -8.42 -4.30 -7.01
N ALA A 56 -8.78 -5.41 -7.65
CA ALA A 56 -7.90 -6.59 -7.73
C ALA A 56 -6.57 -6.28 -8.45
N ARG A 57 -6.58 -5.44 -9.49
CA ARG A 57 -5.36 -4.98 -10.18
C ARG A 57 -4.47 -4.16 -9.26
N VAL A 58 -5.04 -3.23 -8.50
CA VAL A 58 -4.31 -2.42 -7.50
C VAL A 58 -3.68 -3.32 -6.45
N VAL A 59 -4.42 -4.30 -5.93
CA VAL A 59 -3.92 -5.24 -4.92
C VAL A 59 -2.77 -6.11 -5.45
N ARG A 60 -2.75 -6.45 -6.75
CA ARG A 60 -1.61 -7.16 -7.38
C ARG A 60 -0.33 -6.33 -7.39
N SER A 61 -0.39 -5.02 -7.33
CA SER A 61 0.80 -4.14 -7.25
C SER A 61 1.42 -4.08 -5.85
N LEU A 62 0.71 -4.53 -4.80
CA LEU A 62 1.19 -4.48 -3.40
C LEU A 62 2.56 -5.14 -3.16
N PRO A 63 2.94 -6.28 -3.78
CA PRO A 63 4.28 -6.84 -3.61
C PRO A 63 5.39 -5.90 -4.07
N TYR A 64 5.16 -5.17 -5.16
CA TYR A 64 6.07 -4.13 -5.64
C TYR A 64 6.14 -2.96 -4.65
N MET A 65 4.99 -2.43 -4.23
CA MET A 65 4.92 -1.34 -3.24
C MET A 65 5.62 -1.72 -1.92
N ARG A 66 5.48 -2.96 -1.46
CA ARG A 66 6.12 -3.44 -0.25
C ARG A 66 7.65 -3.46 -0.33
N ARG A 67 8.21 -3.80 -1.49
CA ARG A 67 9.68 -3.82 -1.68
C ARG A 67 10.28 -2.43 -1.55
N HIS A 68 9.56 -1.42 -1.98
CA HIS A 68 10.03 -0.04 -2.04
C HIS A 68 9.48 0.86 -0.92
N ALA A 69 8.62 0.33 -0.06
CA ALA A 69 7.92 1.09 0.98
C ALA A 69 8.85 1.91 1.88
N GLN A 70 9.99 1.34 2.26
CA GLN A 70 10.96 2.01 3.12
C GLN A 70 11.75 3.10 2.37
N ALA A 71 12.14 2.83 1.13
CA ALA A 71 12.97 3.76 0.35
C ALA A 71 12.18 4.99 -0.14
N TRP A 72 10.87 4.84 -0.36
CA TRP A 72 10.02 5.87 -1.00
C TRP A 72 8.84 6.32 -0.12
N ALA A 73 9.01 6.23 1.19
CA ALA A 73 8.00 6.68 2.14
C ALA A 73 7.71 8.20 2.04
N ASP A 74 8.71 8.99 1.64
CA ASP A 74 8.59 10.42 1.36
C ASP A 74 7.66 10.71 0.15
N VAL A 75 7.66 9.83 -0.84
CA VAL A 75 6.74 9.90 -2.00
C VAL A 75 5.32 9.55 -1.58
N LEU A 76 5.15 8.58 -0.66
CA LEU A 76 3.85 8.27 -0.10
C LEU A 76 3.28 9.45 0.70
N ALA A 77 4.13 10.17 1.45
CA ALA A 77 3.72 11.39 2.17
C ALA A 77 3.27 12.49 1.21
N LEU A 78 3.92 12.63 0.05
CA LEU A 78 3.48 13.56 -1.00
C LEU A 78 2.09 13.19 -1.53
N LEU A 79 1.86 11.92 -1.85
CA LEU A 79 0.54 11.44 -2.29
C LEU A 79 -0.55 11.74 -1.25
N VAL A 80 -0.26 11.51 0.03
CA VAL A 80 -1.21 11.81 1.13
C VAL A 80 -1.58 13.30 1.15
N ASN A 81 -0.58 14.18 0.97
CA ASN A 81 -0.81 15.61 0.90
C ASN A 81 -1.66 16.05 -0.31
N GLU A 82 -1.50 15.36 -1.45
CA GLU A 82 -2.27 15.65 -2.67
C GLU A 82 -3.71 15.12 -2.59
N THR A 83 -3.90 13.96 -1.97
CA THR A 83 -5.17 13.23 -2.03
C THR A 83 -6.11 13.57 -0.87
N PHE A 84 -5.57 13.86 0.31
CA PHE A 84 -6.37 14.05 1.53
C PHE A 84 -6.25 15.45 2.08
N LYS A 85 -7.34 15.91 2.72
CA LYS A 85 -7.41 17.16 3.48
C LYS A 85 -7.92 16.88 4.90
N GLY A 86 -7.68 17.81 5.83
CA GLY A 86 -8.19 17.72 7.20
C GLY A 86 -7.64 16.56 8.03
N ALA A 87 -8.48 15.97 8.89
CA ALA A 87 -8.09 14.99 9.92
C ALA A 87 -7.44 13.73 9.37
N HIS A 88 -7.89 13.21 8.23
CA HIS A 88 -7.31 12.01 7.61
C HIS A 88 -5.87 12.24 7.12
N ARG A 89 -5.58 13.44 6.62
CA ARG A 89 -4.23 13.82 6.23
C ARG A 89 -3.30 13.85 7.43
N GLU A 90 -3.71 14.52 8.51
CA GLU A 90 -2.93 14.65 9.73
C GLU A 90 -2.65 13.26 10.35
N GLU A 91 -3.68 12.42 10.46
CA GLU A 91 -3.54 11.06 10.96
C GLU A 91 -2.46 10.27 10.22
N LEU A 92 -2.44 10.34 8.89
CA LEU A 92 -1.51 9.58 8.07
C LEU A 92 -0.09 10.16 8.09
N LEU A 93 0.05 11.48 8.11
CA LEU A 93 1.35 12.16 8.11
C LEU A 93 2.13 11.98 9.41
N VAL A 94 1.46 11.75 10.55
CA VAL A 94 2.13 11.43 11.82
C VAL A 94 3.02 10.18 11.69
N HIS A 95 2.68 9.27 10.79
CA HIS A 95 3.37 8.01 10.61
C HIS A 95 4.40 8.02 9.46
N LEU A 96 4.48 9.10 8.71
CA LEU A 96 5.31 9.19 7.51
C LEU A 96 6.44 10.22 7.68
N PRO A 97 7.57 10.06 6.98
CA PRO A 97 8.61 11.08 6.91
C PRO A 97 8.11 12.33 6.19
N PRO A 98 8.85 13.45 6.28
CA PRO A 98 8.48 14.66 5.56
C PRO A 98 8.35 14.39 4.05
N PRO A 99 7.38 15.04 3.39
CA PRO A 99 7.06 14.77 1.99
C PRO A 99 8.24 15.12 1.07
N TYR A 100 8.40 14.30 0.05
CA TYR A 100 9.36 14.54 -1.03
C TYR A 100 9.04 15.89 -1.72
N LYS A 101 10.05 16.75 -1.86
CA LYS A 101 9.95 17.95 -2.69
C LYS A 101 10.50 17.60 -4.07
N PRO A 102 9.67 17.51 -5.12
CA PRO A 102 10.20 17.33 -6.45
C PRO A 102 11.10 18.53 -6.75
N VAL A 103 12.37 18.27 -7.05
CA VAL A 103 13.25 19.27 -7.63
C VAL A 103 12.59 19.64 -8.95
N SER A 104 12.12 20.88 -9.09
CA SER A 104 11.50 21.42 -10.27
C SER A 104 12.43 21.16 -11.47
N ALA A 105 12.21 20.07 -12.19
CA ALA A 105 12.70 19.93 -13.54
C ALA A 105 11.75 20.77 -14.39
N ALA A 106 12.34 21.68 -15.16
CA ALA A 106 11.70 22.55 -16.12
C ALA A 106 10.53 21.86 -16.83
N GLU A 107 9.43 22.59 -16.93
CA GLU A 107 8.30 22.44 -17.84
C GLU A 107 8.45 21.31 -18.87
N GLU A 108 7.90 20.13 -18.56
CA GLU A 108 7.57 19.18 -19.61
C GLU A 108 6.22 19.56 -20.21
N PRO A 109 6.11 19.58 -21.57
CA PRO A 109 4.90 19.98 -22.25
C PRO A 109 3.75 19.02 -21.89
N GLN A 110 2.62 19.59 -21.51
CA GLN A 110 1.36 18.89 -21.34
C GLN A 110 1.04 18.15 -22.64
N PRO A 111 0.75 16.84 -22.62
CA PRO A 111 0.12 16.21 -23.76
C PRO A 111 -1.27 16.80 -23.92
N GLU A 112 -1.49 17.32 -25.13
CA GLU A 112 -2.72 17.98 -25.56
C GLU A 112 -3.96 17.11 -25.24
N ALA A 113 -5.01 17.81 -24.84
CA ALA A 113 -6.33 17.32 -24.52
C ALA A 113 -6.90 16.42 -25.63
N MET A 114 -7.22 15.19 -25.27
CA MET A 114 -8.26 14.44 -25.94
C MET A 114 -9.37 14.15 -24.92
N ASP A 115 -10.51 14.80 -25.18
CA ASP A 115 -11.85 14.59 -24.68
C ASP A 115 -12.02 14.47 -23.14
N GLU A 116 -12.16 15.64 -22.52
CA GLU A 116 -12.82 15.83 -21.23
C GLU A 116 -14.30 15.46 -21.34
N GLU A 117 -14.64 14.20 -21.12
CA GLU A 117 -15.92 13.93 -20.48
C GLU A 117 -15.78 14.34 -19.01
N ALA A 118 -16.51 15.37 -18.66
CA ALA A 118 -16.56 16.03 -17.36
C ALA A 118 -16.70 15.01 -16.22
N SER A 119 -15.53 14.62 -15.66
CA SER A 119 -15.48 14.01 -14.34
C SER A 119 -15.80 15.12 -13.35
N THR A 120 -17.04 15.17 -12.88
CA THR A 120 -17.44 15.89 -11.66
C THR A 120 -16.55 15.34 -10.53
N ALA A 121 -15.45 16.04 -10.28
CA ALA A 121 -14.63 15.78 -9.10
C ALA A 121 -15.52 16.02 -7.87
N PRO A 122 -15.75 15.01 -7.01
CA PRO A 122 -16.52 15.21 -5.80
C PRO A 122 -15.86 16.28 -4.95
N ALA A 123 -16.68 17.12 -4.34
CA ALA A 123 -16.24 18.19 -3.46
C ALA A 123 -15.16 17.71 -2.49
N ALA A 124 -14.12 18.51 -2.33
CA ALA A 124 -12.79 18.19 -1.81
C ALA A 124 -12.69 17.71 -0.34
N ASP A 125 -13.78 17.34 0.31
CA ASP A 125 -13.81 16.87 1.71
C ASP A 125 -14.13 15.38 1.87
N GLU A 126 -14.62 14.69 0.84
CA GLU A 126 -14.88 13.25 0.92
C GLU A 126 -13.93 12.45 0.03
N ALA A 127 -12.75 12.17 0.56
CA ALA A 127 -11.89 11.17 -0.06
C ALA A 127 -12.64 9.83 -0.10
N PHE A 128 -12.67 9.17 -1.28
CA PHE A 128 -13.29 7.85 -1.41
C PHE A 128 -12.75 6.89 -0.35
N PRO A 129 -13.61 6.21 0.40
CA PRO A 129 -13.18 5.31 1.46
C PRO A 129 -12.27 4.17 0.96
N GLU A 130 -12.39 3.79 -0.30
CA GLU A 130 -11.53 2.81 -0.96
C GLU A 130 -10.09 3.34 -1.10
N VAL A 131 -9.94 4.62 -1.44
CA VAL A 131 -8.63 5.27 -1.54
C VAL A 131 -8.02 5.41 -0.15
N LEU A 132 -8.81 5.80 0.86
CA LEU A 132 -8.36 5.90 2.25
C LEU A 132 -7.90 4.54 2.79
N ALA A 133 -8.67 3.48 2.58
CA ALA A 133 -8.32 2.12 2.99
C ALA A 133 -7.02 1.64 2.30
N TYR A 134 -6.83 1.97 1.02
CA TYR A 134 -5.61 1.64 0.28
C TYR A 134 -4.39 2.39 0.82
N VAL A 135 -4.50 3.68 1.05
CA VAL A 135 -3.36 4.48 1.57
C VAL A 135 -3.02 4.07 2.99
N ARG A 136 -4.00 3.82 3.86
CA ARG A 136 -3.75 3.24 5.20
C ARG A 136 -3.04 1.89 5.10
N LEU A 137 -3.42 1.04 4.15
CA LEU A 137 -2.75 -0.23 3.89
C LEU A 137 -1.27 -0.03 3.53
N LEU A 138 -0.95 0.95 2.67
CA LEU A 138 0.44 1.28 2.32
C LEU A 138 1.23 1.82 3.51
N VAL A 139 0.64 2.68 4.33
CA VAL A 139 1.27 3.18 5.57
C VAL A 139 1.53 2.04 6.54
N VAL A 140 0.59 1.11 6.72
CA VAL A 140 0.81 -0.10 7.55
C VAL A 140 1.96 -0.94 7.01
N VAL A 141 2.04 -1.14 5.69
CA VAL A 141 3.15 -1.87 5.05
C VAL A 141 4.49 -1.18 5.30
N TYR A 142 4.53 0.16 5.24
CA TYR A 142 5.71 0.95 5.57
C TYR A 142 6.11 0.79 7.04
N LEU A 143 5.16 0.95 7.97
CA LEU A 143 5.41 0.81 9.41
C LEU A 143 5.90 -0.60 9.78
N LEU A 144 5.38 -1.64 9.11
CA LEU A 144 5.84 -3.02 9.31
C LEU A 144 7.27 -3.27 8.82
N SER A 145 7.80 -2.43 7.94
CA SER A 145 9.21 -2.51 7.53
C SER A 145 10.17 -1.95 8.59
N GLN A 146 9.64 -1.23 9.59
CA GLN A 146 10.39 -0.63 10.68
C GLN A 146 10.08 -1.37 12.00
N PRO A 147 11.07 -2.02 12.64
CA PRO A 147 10.82 -2.81 13.84
C PRO A 147 10.35 -1.97 15.05
N SER A 148 10.70 -0.68 15.10
CA SER A 148 10.34 0.24 16.20
C SER A 148 8.89 0.72 16.16
N SER A 149 8.20 0.63 15.01
CA SER A 149 6.86 1.20 14.79
C SER A 149 5.72 0.17 14.78
N LEU A 150 6.00 -1.05 15.26
CA LEU A 150 5.05 -2.17 15.22
C LEU A 150 3.75 -1.90 15.99
N ALA A 151 3.84 -1.23 17.16
CA ALA A 151 2.66 -0.85 17.94
C ALA A 151 1.76 0.16 17.18
N GLN A 152 2.38 1.14 16.50
CA GLN A 152 1.67 2.11 15.68
C GLN A 152 1.01 1.43 14.46
N ALA A 153 1.73 0.50 13.81
CA ALA A 153 1.18 -0.31 12.72
C ALA A 153 -0.05 -1.10 13.15
N THR A 154 -0.01 -1.72 14.35
CA THR A 154 -1.13 -2.48 14.91
C THR A 154 -2.33 -1.59 15.19
N SER A 155 -2.13 -0.42 15.80
CA SER A 155 -3.18 0.55 16.09
C SER A 155 -3.85 1.08 14.82
N LEU A 156 -3.05 1.55 13.85
CA LEU A 156 -3.56 2.07 12.58
C LEU A 156 -4.30 0.98 11.78
N CYS A 157 -3.75 -0.24 11.74
CA CYS A 157 -4.37 -1.36 11.03
C CYS A 157 -5.68 -1.79 11.69
N SER A 158 -5.75 -1.80 13.04
CA SER A 158 -6.97 -2.08 13.79
C SER A 158 -8.07 -1.08 13.45
N LYS A 159 -7.76 0.22 13.48
CA LYS A 159 -8.69 1.29 13.11
C LYS A 159 -9.16 1.16 11.66
N ALA A 160 -8.23 0.89 10.73
CA ALA A 160 -8.58 0.72 9.32
C ALA A 160 -9.54 -0.47 9.08
N VAL A 161 -9.37 -1.59 9.81
CA VAL A 161 -10.29 -2.74 9.73
C VAL A 161 -11.65 -2.37 10.31
N ASP A 162 -11.71 -1.66 11.44
CA ASP A 162 -12.98 -1.23 12.04
C ASP A 162 -13.77 -0.31 11.12
N ASP A 163 -13.10 0.66 10.50
CA ASP A 163 -13.71 1.58 9.53
C ASP A 163 -14.27 0.84 8.31
N VAL A 164 -13.52 -0.13 7.77
CA VAL A 164 -13.99 -0.96 6.64
C VAL A 164 -15.23 -1.78 7.02
N VAL A 165 -15.25 -2.34 8.23
CA VAL A 165 -16.41 -3.10 8.73
C VAL A 165 -17.63 -2.20 8.93
N GLN A 166 -17.45 -1.02 9.49
CA GLN A 166 -18.52 -0.05 9.71
C GLN A 166 -19.15 0.43 8.39
N GLN A 167 -18.32 0.71 7.38
CA GLN A 167 -18.79 1.19 6.07
C GLN A 167 -19.55 0.12 5.28
N ASN A 168 -19.27 -1.14 5.52
CA ASN A 168 -20.00 -2.29 4.96
C ASN A 168 -20.19 -2.25 3.42
N ARG A 169 -19.17 -1.80 2.67
CA ARG A 169 -19.22 -1.67 1.19
C ARG A 169 -18.55 -2.87 0.52
N ARG A 170 -19.14 -3.41 -0.55
CA ARG A 170 -18.54 -4.51 -1.33
C ARG A 170 -17.27 -4.11 -2.07
N SER A 171 -17.11 -2.85 -2.44
CA SER A 171 -15.91 -2.31 -3.07
C SER A 171 -14.69 -2.43 -2.15
N LEU A 172 -14.89 -2.48 -0.83
CA LEU A 172 -13.86 -2.59 0.20
C LEU A 172 -13.47 -4.04 0.53
N ASP A 173 -14.21 -5.06 0.10
CA ASP A 173 -14.01 -6.46 0.53
C ASP A 173 -12.58 -6.93 0.24
N ILE A 174 -12.04 -6.69 -0.96
CA ILE A 174 -10.68 -7.09 -1.34
C ILE A 174 -9.61 -6.35 -0.51
N LEU A 175 -9.79 -5.05 -0.29
CA LEU A 175 -8.88 -4.23 0.53
C LEU A 175 -9.00 -4.61 2.01
N GLY A 176 -10.20 -4.83 2.50
CA GLY A 176 -10.48 -5.32 3.85
C GLY A 176 -9.81 -6.64 4.14
N ALA A 177 -9.88 -7.60 3.21
CA ALA A 177 -9.18 -8.87 3.32
C ALA A 177 -7.66 -8.68 3.47
N LYS A 178 -7.05 -7.72 2.75
CA LYS A 178 -5.62 -7.40 2.89
C LYS A 178 -5.30 -6.72 4.22
N LEU A 179 -6.16 -5.81 4.67
CA LEU A 179 -6.01 -5.19 6.00
C LEU A 179 -6.08 -6.24 7.12
N VAL A 180 -7.03 -7.17 7.06
CA VAL A 180 -7.12 -8.30 8.02
C VAL A 180 -5.85 -9.16 7.97
N TYR A 181 -5.31 -9.44 6.79
CA TYR A 181 -4.03 -10.17 6.66
C TYR A 181 -2.89 -9.43 7.37
N PHE A 182 -2.74 -8.13 7.15
CA PHE A 182 -1.68 -7.35 7.81
C PHE A 182 -1.93 -7.17 9.30
N LEU A 183 -3.19 -7.05 9.74
CA LEU A 183 -3.54 -7.03 11.16
C LEU A 183 -3.05 -8.30 11.86
N THR A 184 -3.35 -9.48 11.31
CA THR A 184 -2.87 -10.74 11.87
C THR A 184 -1.35 -10.81 11.89
N ARG A 185 -0.70 -10.27 10.83
CA ARG A 185 0.75 -10.21 10.78
C ARG A 185 1.37 -9.30 11.83
N CYS A 186 0.74 -8.15 12.14
CA CYS A 186 1.15 -7.26 13.22
C CYS A 186 1.13 -8.00 14.57
N TYR A 187 0.05 -8.74 14.88
CA TYR A 187 -0.05 -9.50 16.12
C TYR A 187 0.96 -10.64 16.19
N GLU A 188 1.22 -11.35 15.08
CA GLU A 188 2.25 -12.41 15.02
C GLU A 188 3.66 -11.87 15.32
N LEU A 189 3.98 -10.67 14.84
CA LEU A 189 5.27 -10.03 15.05
C LEU A 189 5.43 -9.45 16.46
N ASN A 190 4.35 -8.97 17.03
CA ASN A 190 4.36 -8.30 18.34
C ASN A 190 4.53 -9.32 19.50
N LYS A 191 4.34 -10.63 19.25
CA LYS A 191 4.44 -11.72 20.25
C LYS A 191 3.63 -11.44 21.53
N ASP A 192 2.63 -10.56 21.43
CA ASP A 192 1.78 -10.21 22.56
C ASP A 192 0.78 -11.34 22.87
N ASP A 193 0.51 -11.59 24.14
CA ASP A 193 -0.50 -12.54 24.64
C ASP A 193 -1.96 -12.17 24.27
N LYS A 194 -2.14 -11.15 23.45
CA LYS A 194 -3.45 -10.69 22.96
C LYS A 194 -4.00 -11.51 21.78
N LEU A 195 -3.41 -12.67 21.50
CA LEU A 195 -3.89 -13.59 20.47
C LEU A 195 -5.35 -14.05 20.71
N SER A 196 -5.77 -14.18 21.99
CA SER A 196 -7.15 -14.54 22.32
C SER A 196 -8.18 -13.48 21.89
N SER A 197 -7.88 -12.19 22.12
CA SER A 197 -8.76 -11.10 21.70
C SER A 197 -8.84 -10.96 20.17
N LEU A 198 -7.73 -11.20 19.48
CA LEU A 198 -7.70 -11.26 18.02
C LEU A 198 -8.54 -12.42 17.48
N ARG A 199 -8.53 -13.59 18.15
CA ARG A 199 -9.35 -14.75 17.78
C ARG A 199 -10.83 -14.41 17.74
N ASP A 200 -11.35 -13.82 18.80
CA ASP A 200 -12.77 -13.49 18.89
C ASP A 200 -13.18 -12.48 17.83
N ARG A 201 -12.32 -11.50 17.56
CA ARG A 201 -12.51 -10.54 16.47
C ARG A 201 -12.50 -11.22 15.11
N LEU A 202 -11.58 -12.15 14.85
CA LEU A 202 -11.52 -12.89 13.58
C LEU A 202 -12.76 -13.77 13.40
N LEU A 203 -13.29 -14.41 14.48
CA LEU A 203 -14.52 -15.18 14.41
C LEU A 203 -15.75 -14.29 14.11
N ALA A 204 -15.82 -13.09 14.68
CA ALA A 204 -16.84 -12.11 14.34
C ALA A 204 -16.76 -11.68 12.86
N LEU A 205 -15.56 -11.38 12.35
CA LEU A 205 -15.32 -11.05 10.95
C LEU A 205 -15.69 -12.23 10.01
N GLN A 206 -15.41 -13.47 10.41
CA GLN A 206 -15.79 -14.64 9.64
C GLN A 206 -17.30 -14.78 9.50
N ARG A 207 -18.05 -14.54 10.58
CA ARG A 207 -19.52 -14.58 10.56
C ARG A 207 -20.09 -13.53 9.60
N THR A 208 -19.63 -12.30 9.70
CA THR A 208 -20.07 -11.21 8.80
C THR A 208 -19.69 -11.46 7.36
N ALA A 209 -18.46 -11.91 7.06
CA ALA A 209 -18.00 -12.25 5.73
C ALA A 209 -18.80 -13.41 5.12
N SER A 210 -19.15 -14.43 5.91
CA SER A 210 -19.95 -15.56 5.45
C SER A 210 -21.39 -15.13 5.10
N LEU A 211 -22.00 -14.26 5.90
CA LEU A 211 -23.33 -13.72 5.63
C LEU A 211 -23.36 -12.83 4.38
N ARG A 212 -22.27 -12.13 4.11
CA ARG A 212 -22.13 -11.26 2.93
C ARG A 212 -21.68 -11.98 1.68
N HIS A 213 -21.32 -13.26 1.76
CA HIS A 213 -20.67 -14.03 0.70
C HIS A 213 -19.34 -13.40 0.24
N ASP A 214 -18.59 -12.78 1.16
CA ASP A 214 -17.25 -12.28 0.91
C ASP A 214 -16.23 -13.42 1.04
N SER A 215 -15.88 -13.98 -0.10
CA SER A 215 -14.94 -15.12 -0.20
C SER A 215 -13.51 -14.73 0.16
N GLU A 216 -13.08 -13.50 -0.16
CA GLU A 216 -11.70 -13.02 0.06
C GLU A 216 -11.42 -12.84 1.55
N THR A 217 -12.29 -12.12 2.26
CA THR A 217 -12.16 -11.94 3.71
C THR A 217 -12.30 -13.28 4.43
N ASN A 218 -13.27 -14.13 4.05
CA ASN A 218 -13.46 -15.43 4.67
C ASN A 218 -12.22 -16.33 4.52
N ALA A 219 -11.66 -16.43 3.30
CA ALA A 219 -10.44 -17.20 3.06
C ALA A 219 -9.24 -16.67 3.87
N THR A 220 -9.11 -15.35 3.98
CA THR A 220 -8.02 -14.71 4.75
C THR A 220 -8.16 -14.98 6.24
N VAL A 221 -9.36 -14.84 6.80
CA VAL A 221 -9.64 -15.12 8.21
C VAL A 221 -9.41 -16.58 8.53
N GLN A 222 -9.86 -17.52 7.69
CA GLN A 222 -9.63 -18.96 7.90
C GLN A 222 -8.14 -19.30 7.92
N LYS A 223 -7.35 -18.70 7.01
CA LYS A 223 -5.88 -18.88 7.01
C LYS A 223 -5.24 -18.31 8.27
N ALA A 224 -5.73 -17.17 8.78
CA ALA A 224 -5.24 -16.56 10.01
C ALA A 224 -5.55 -17.44 11.22
N LEU A 225 -6.79 -17.88 11.39
CA LEU A 225 -7.21 -18.79 12.47
C LEU A 225 -6.41 -20.09 12.46
N ARG A 226 -6.21 -20.71 11.27
CA ARG A 226 -5.40 -21.92 11.14
C ARG A 226 -3.95 -21.71 11.61
N ARG A 227 -3.35 -20.56 11.31
CA ARG A 227 -2.00 -20.24 11.81
C ARG A 227 -1.98 -20.04 13.31
N MET A 228 -2.97 -19.35 13.86
CA MET A 228 -3.06 -19.14 15.30
C MET A 228 -3.18 -20.47 16.06
N TYR A 229 -4.05 -21.38 15.62
CA TYR A 229 -4.19 -22.70 16.25
C TYR A 229 -2.89 -23.52 16.18
N ARG A 230 -2.17 -23.49 15.05
CA ARG A 230 -0.87 -24.16 14.95
C ARG A 230 0.18 -23.62 15.93
N VAL A 231 0.16 -22.34 16.23
CA VAL A 231 1.06 -21.76 17.22
C VAL A 231 0.67 -22.19 18.62
N GLN A 232 -0.63 -22.29 18.93
CA GLN A 232 -1.13 -22.76 20.23
C GLN A 232 -0.87 -24.25 20.44
N ASP A 233 -1.02 -25.09 19.41
CA ASP A 233 -0.79 -26.55 19.51
C ASP A 233 0.71 -26.90 19.65
N ASN A 234 1.63 -25.99 19.33
CA ASN A 234 3.08 -26.17 19.47
C ASN A 234 3.65 -25.59 20.77
N LEU A 235 2.82 -25.04 21.64
CA LEU A 235 3.17 -24.58 22.99
C LEU A 235 2.74 -25.60 24.03
#